data_ca82b30d4dd905eb46e985eb63618c71
#
_entry.id   ca82b30d4dd905eb46e985eb63618c71
#
_cell.length_a   1.000
_cell.length_b   1.000
_cell.length_c   1.000
_cell.angle_alpha   90.00
_cell.angle_beta   90.00
_cell.angle_gamma   90.00
#
_symmetry.space_group_name_H-M   'P 1'
#
loop_
_entity.id
_entity.type
_entity.pdbx_description
1 polymer ?
#
loop_
_entity_poly.entity_id
_entity_poly.type
_entity_poly.pdbx_seq_one_letter_code
_entity_poly.pdbx_strand_id
1 'polypeptide(L)'
;MGLPLVFSTLSIVTTTVDSAAVAQHIAQGAVQAQLAACVQVECITSHYMGQGQLTQSAEWRLVCKTLPQAVDALCAWLRTVHPYEVPQLLVRSEQADAAYAAWVADSLAIKK
;
A
#
# COMPACT_ATOMS: atom_id res chain seq x y z
N MET A 1 -7.56 27.64 -23.93
CA MET A 1 -8.28 27.16 -22.77
C MET A 1 -8.15 25.66 -22.62
N GLY A 2 -7.76 25.21 -21.45
CA GLY A 2 -7.58 23.78 -21.20
C GLY A 2 -8.88 23.06 -20.94
N LEU A 3 -8.86 21.73 -21.09
CA LEU A 3 -9.97 20.87 -20.69
C LEU A 3 -10.04 20.79 -19.17
N PRO A 4 -11.22 20.59 -18.57
CA PRO A 4 -11.33 20.38 -17.14
C PRO A 4 -10.53 19.15 -16.72
N LEU A 5 -9.93 19.20 -15.52
CA LEU A 5 -9.30 18.03 -14.93
C LEU A 5 -10.37 17.01 -14.57
N VAL A 6 -10.08 15.75 -14.88
CA VAL A 6 -10.94 14.62 -14.54
C VAL A 6 -10.19 13.76 -13.52
N PHE A 7 -10.88 13.38 -12.47
CA PHE A 7 -10.32 12.55 -11.41
C PHE A 7 -11.01 11.21 -11.36
N SER A 8 -10.25 10.20 -10.98
CA SER A 8 -10.74 8.84 -10.78
C SER A 8 -10.31 8.36 -9.41
N THR A 9 -11.07 7.44 -8.84
CA THR A 9 -10.79 6.94 -7.51
C THR A 9 -9.76 5.82 -7.55
N LEU A 10 -8.69 5.97 -6.77
CA LEU A 10 -7.74 4.92 -6.46
C LEU A 10 -7.95 4.45 -5.03
N SER A 11 -7.43 3.28 -4.73
CA SER A 11 -7.33 2.79 -3.35
C SER A 11 -5.87 2.77 -2.92
N ILE A 12 -5.65 3.17 -1.68
CA ILE A 12 -4.35 3.17 -1.04
C ILE A 12 -4.41 2.17 0.11
N VAL A 13 -3.52 1.20 0.09
CA VAL A 13 -3.40 0.23 1.19
C VAL A 13 -2.07 0.48 1.87
N THR A 14 -2.11 0.72 3.17
CA THR A 14 -0.93 1.03 3.97
C THR A 14 -0.68 -0.08 4.98
N THR A 15 0.58 -0.47 5.12
CA THR A 15 1.02 -1.39 6.16
C THR A 15 2.39 -0.93 6.67
N THR A 16 2.81 -1.45 7.82
CA THR A 16 4.13 -1.18 8.40
C THR A 16 4.80 -2.48 8.79
N VAL A 17 6.13 -2.51 8.65
CA VAL A 17 6.97 -3.63 9.07
C VAL A 17 8.20 -3.08 9.82
N ASP A 18 8.90 -3.94 10.56
CA ASP A 18 10.01 -3.53 11.40
C ASP A 18 11.39 -3.74 10.78
N SER A 19 11.44 -4.07 9.50
CA SER A 19 12.70 -4.36 8.80
C SER A 19 12.68 -3.74 7.41
N ALA A 20 13.75 -3.01 7.07
CA ALA A 20 13.91 -2.42 5.75
C ALA A 20 13.94 -3.50 4.66
N ALA A 21 14.63 -4.61 4.92
CA ALA A 21 14.73 -5.70 3.96
C ALA A 21 13.36 -6.36 3.69
N VAL A 22 12.58 -6.57 4.74
CA VAL A 22 11.21 -7.12 4.59
C VAL A 22 10.33 -6.15 3.84
N ALA A 23 10.42 -4.85 4.14
CA ALA A 23 9.65 -3.82 3.43
C ALA A 23 9.93 -3.86 1.93
N GLN A 24 11.22 -3.91 1.53
CA GLN A 24 11.58 -3.97 0.13
C GLN A 24 11.09 -5.25 -0.54
N HIS A 25 11.19 -6.37 0.15
CA HIS A 25 10.75 -7.65 -0.37
C HIS A 25 9.24 -7.66 -0.63
N ILE A 26 8.46 -7.14 0.32
CA ILE A 26 7.01 -7.04 0.16
C ILE A 26 6.66 -6.05 -0.97
N ALA A 27 7.33 -4.90 -1.02
CA ALA A 27 7.08 -3.90 -2.05
C ALA A 27 7.31 -4.47 -3.45
N GLN A 28 8.44 -5.16 -3.66
CA GLN A 28 8.76 -5.78 -4.92
C GLN A 28 7.75 -6.88 -5.28
N GLY A 29 7.38 -7.70 -4.30
CA GLY A 29 6.44 -8.79 -4.51
C GLY A 29 5.06 -8.30 -4.91
N ALA A 30 4.56 -7.24 -4.27
CA ALA A 30 3.25 -6.68 -4.61
C ALA A 30 3.20 -6.15 -6.04
N VAL A 31 4.28 -5.47 -6.47
CA VAL A 31 4.36 -4.94 -7.83
C VAL A 31 4.54 -6.06 -8.85
N GLN A 32 5.41 -7.02 -8.58
CA GLN A 32 5.64 -8.16 -9.48
C GLN A 32 4.39 -9.01 -9.66
N ALA A 33 3.61 -9.17 -8.59
CA ALA A 33 2.35 -9.90 -8.65
C ALA A 33 1.21 -9.09 -9.28
N GLN A 34 1.48 -7.83 -9.65
CA GLN A 34 0.50 -6.92 -10.24
C GLN A 34 -0.72 -6.70 -9.33
N LEU A 35 -0.50 -6.70 -8.03
CA LEU A 35 -1.51 -6.39 -7.02
C LEU A 35 -1.50 -4.90 -6.66
N ALA A 36 -0.36 -4.25 -6.85
CA ALA A 36 -0.21 -2.80 -6.71
C ALA A 36 0.57 -2.27 -7.89
N ALA A 37 0.22 -1.08 -8.34
CA ALA A 37 0.93 -0.43 -9.44
C ALA A 37 2.24 0.19 -8.96
N CYS A 38 2.26 0.65 -7.73
CA CYS A 38 3.39 1.34 -7.13
C CYS A 38 3.33 1.11 -5.63
N VAL A 39 4.48 0.87 -5.01
CA VAL A 39 4.61 0.81 -3.55
C VAL A 39 5.72 1.76 -3.15
N GLN A 40 5.40 2.72 -2.31
CA GLN A 40 6.36 3.66 -1.77
C GLN A 40 6.68 3.27 -0.35
N VAL A 41 7.98 3.31 -0.01
CA VAL A 41 8.48 2.85 1.30
C VAL A 41 9.16 4.02 1.98
N GLU A 42 8.80 4.26 3.24
CA GLU A 42 9.43 5.31 4.04
C GLU A 42 9.74 4.79 5.44
N CYS A 43 10.84 5.28 6.02
CA CYS A 43 11.20 4.98 7.38
C CYS A 43 10.47 5.94 8.31
N ILE A 44 9.84 5.39 9.34
CA ILE A 44 9.08 6.17 10.32
C ILE A 44 9.46 5.75 11.72
N THR A 45 9.05 6.56 12.70
CA THR A 45 9.14 6.21 14.12
C THR A 45 7.72 6.03 14.65
N SER A 46 7.47 4.87 15.23
CA SER A 46 6.16 4.55 15.82
C SER A 46 6.24 4.58 17.34
N HIS A 47 5.24 5.17 17.96
CA HIS A 47 5.10 5.23 19.41
C HIS A 47 3.81 4.51 19.79
N TYR A 48 3.90 3.54 20.69
CA TYR A 48 2.74 2.73 21.06
C TYR A 48 2.97 2.07 22.41
N MET A 49 1.92 1.53 22.98
CA MET A 49 2.02 0.73 24.20
C MET A 49 2.29 -0.72 23.81
N GLY A 50 3.50 -1.18 24.06
CA GLY A 50 3.89 -2.57 23.84
C GLY A 50 4.02 -3.28 25.17
N GLN A 51 3.19 -4.32 25.39
CA GLN A 51 3.22 -5.11 26.62
C GLN A 51 3.14 -4.24 27.89
N GLY A 52 2.25 -3.23 27.85
CA GLY A 52 2.04 -2.34 28.98
C GLY A 52 3.05 -1.24 29.14
N GLN A 53 4.01 -1.11 28.24
CA GLN A 53 5.06 -0.10 28.31
C GLN A 53 5.04 0.80 27.10
N LEU A 54 5.35 2.08 27.31
CA LEU A 54 5.54 3.02 26.21
C LEU A 54 6.74 2.56 25.38
N THR A 55 6.51 2.30 24.11
CA THR A 55 7.51 1.75 23.20
C THR A 55 7.69 2.71 22.03
N GLN A 56 8.92 2.86 21.58
CA GLN A 56 9.28 3.61 20.40
C GLN A 56 10.12 2.70 19.52
N SER A 57 9.74 2.57 18.26
CA SER A 57 10.50 1.72 17.34
C SER A 57 10.56 2.32 15.94
N ALA A 58 11.64 2.00 15.24
CA ALA A 58 11.73 2.31 13.82
C ALA A 58 10.88 1.30 13.05
N GLU A 59 10.08 1.81 12.14
CA GLU A 59 9.30 0.99 11.23
C GLU A 59 9.39 1.53 9.82
N TRP A 60 9.01 0.72 8.86
CA TRP A 60 8.93 1.11 7.46
C TRP A 60 7.48 1.02 7.04
N ARG A 61 6.98 2.13 6.51
CA ARG A 61 5.60 2.22 6.02
C ARG A 61 5.58 1.98 4.53
N LEU A 62 4.76 1.02 4.11
CA LEU A 62 4.51 0.74 2.70
C LEU A 62 3.17 1.36 2.32
N VAL A 63 3.19 2.17 1.29
CA VAL A 63 1.99 2.81 0.73
C VAL A 63 1.76 2.22 -0.64
N CYS A 64 0.77 1.33 -0.74
CA CYS A 64 0.47 0.59 -1.97
C CYS A 64 -0.64 1.30 -2.72
N LYS A 65 -0.38 1.65 -3.97
CA LYS A 65 -1.37 2.30 -4.84
C LYS A 65 -1.97 1.28 -5.77
N THR A 66 -3.29 1.14 -5.70
CA THR A 66 -4.01 0.13 -6.45
C THR A 66 -5.42 0.62 -6.80
N LEU A 67 -6.24 -0.25 -7.34
CA LEU A 67 -7.65 0.05 -7.65
C LEU A 67 -8.56 -0.54 -6.58
N PRO A 68 -9.77 0.03 -6.41
CA PRO A 68 -10.74 -0.50 -5.45
C PRO A 68 -11.01 -2.00 -5.63
N GLN A 69 -11.11 -2.48 -6.86
CA GLN A 69 -11.41 -3.89 -7.15
C GLN A 69 -10.23 -4.83 -6.84
N ALA A 70 -9.02 -4.30 -6.62
CA ALA A 70 -7.84 -5.12 -6.29
C ALA A 70 -7.54 -5.15 -4.80
N VAL A 71 -8.24 -4.37 -3.97
CA VAL A 71 -7.93 -4.21 -2.55
C VAL A 71 -7.99 -5.55 -1.81
N ASP A 72 -9.04 -6.32 -2.03
CA ASP A 72 -9.22 -7.58 -1.30
C ASP A 72 -8.10 -8.57 -1.62
N ALA A 73 -7.73 -8.68 -2.89
CA ALA A 73 -6.64 -9.57 -3.31
C ALA A 73 -5.29 -9.11 -2.73
N LEU A 74 -5.03 -7.80 -2.76
CA LEU A 74 -3.80 -7.25 -2.20
C LEU A 74 -3.73 -7.49 -0.68
N CYS A 75 -4.80 -7.21 0.04
CA CYS A 75 -4.83 -7.40 1.49
C CYS A 75 -4.68 -8.87 1.87
N ALA A 76 -5.32 -9.78 1.13
CA ALA A 76 -5.17 -11.21 1.36
C ALA A 76 -3.72 -11.65 1.16
N TRP A 77 -3.08 -11.17 0.10
CA TRP A 77 -1.67 -11.49 -0.16
C TRP A 77 -0.76 -10.90 0.92
N LEU A 78 -0.99 -9.65 1.32
CA LEU A 78 -0.19 -9.01 2.38
C LEU A 78 -0.23 -9.81 3.67
N ARG A 79 -1.39 -10.36 4.04
CA ARG A 79 -1.51 -11.19 5.24
C ARG A 79 -0.66 -12.43 5.16
N THR A 80 -0.46 -13.01 3.97
CA THR A 80 0.35 -14.22 3.82
C THR A 80 1.84 -13.96 3.96
N VAL A 81 2.30 -12.75 3.64
CA VAL A 81 3.74 -12.42 3.63
C VAL A 81 4.15 -11.52 4.79
N HIS A 82 3.19 -11.01 5.55
CA HIS A 82 3.46 -10.07 6.63
C HIS A 82 4.04 -10.82 7.84
N PRO A 83 5.12 -10.29 8.46
CA PRO A 83 5.74 -10.96 9.61
C PRO A 83 4.95 -10.82 10.91
N TYR A 84 4.03 -9.85 11.00
CA TYR A 84 3.25 -9.65 12.23
C TYR A 84 2.05 -10.57 12.25
N GLU A 85 1.69 -11.03 13.45
CA GLU A 85 0.48 -11.80 13.65
C GLU A 85 -0.77 -10.97 13.35
N VAL A 86 -0.77 -9.71 13.79
CA VAL A 86 -1.84 -8.77 13.50
C VAL A 86 -1.25 -7.58 12.77
N PRO A 87 -1.21 -7.62 11.43
CA PRO A 87 -0.63 -6.53 10.66
C PRO A 87 -1.54 -5.31 10.63
N GLN A 88 -0.93 -4.13 10.56
CA GLN A 88 -1.68 -2.93 10.22
C GLN A 88 -2.05 -3.00 8.75
N LEU A 89 -3.34 -2.94 8.46
CA LEU A 89 -3.85 -2.85 7.10
C LEU A 89 -4.87 -1.72 7.10
N LEU A 90 -4.49 -0.60 6.49
CA LEU A 90 -5.36 0.56 6.37
C LEU A 90 -5.70 0.77 4.90
N VAL A 91 -6.96 1.02 4.62
CA VAL A 91 -7.44 1.23 3.25
C VAL A 91 -8.14 2.59 3.20
N ARG A 92 -7.76 3.39 2.21
CA ARG A 92 -8.43 4.65 1.97
C ARG A 92 -8.61 4.88 0.48
N SER A 93 -9.58 5.72 0.14
CA SER A 93 -9.84 6.16 -1.22
C SER A 93 -9.12 7.47 -1.48
N GLU A 94 -8.59 7.63 -2.69
CA GLU A 94 -7.88 8.81 -3.11
C GLU A 94 -8.37 9.22 -4.49
N GLN A 95 -8.63 10.51 -4.67
CA GLN A 95 -8.94 11.04 -5.99
C GLN A 95 -7.64 11.32 -6.72
N ALA A 96 -7.49 10.75 -7.89
CA ALA A 96 -6.27 10.88 -8.69
C ALA A 96 -6.61 11.43 -10.07
N ASP A 97 -5.67 12.17 -10.64
CA ASP A 97 -5.74 12.58 -12.04
C ASP A 97 -6.04 11.34 -12.91
N ALA A 98 -6.93 11.51 -13.87
CA ALA A 98 -7.40 10.38 -14.69
C ALA A 98 -6.26 9.70 -15.46
N ALA A 99 -5.26 10.45 -15.92
CA ALA A 99 -4.11 9.86 -16.62
C ALA A 99 -3.29 8.96 -15.68
N TYR A 100 -3.08 9.40 -14.44
CA TYR A 100 -2.37 8.59 -13.46
C TYR A 100 -3.19 7.35 -13.07
N ALA A 101 -4.49 7.52 -12.89
CA ALA A 101 -5.37 6.39 -12.57
C ALA A 101 -5.39 5.35 -13.69
N ALA A 102 -5.34 5.78 -14.95
CA ALA A 102 -5.24 4.88 -16.09
C ALA A 102 -3.92 4.09 -16.07
N TRP A 103 -2.82 4.77 -15.72
CA TRP A 103 -1.53 4.12 -15.59
C TRP A 103 -1.57 3.05 -14.48
N VAL A 104 -2.19 3.36 -13.34
CA VAL A 104 -2.36 2.38 -12.26
C VAL A 104 -3.15 1.17 -12.76
N ALA A 105 -4.27 1.41 -13.44
CA ALA A 105 -5.12 0.33 -13.95
C ALA A 105 -4.35 -0.58 -14.91
N ASP A 106 -3.56 0.01 -15.80
CA ASP A 106 -2.79 -0.76 -16.78
C ASP A 106 -1.71 -1.64 -16.15
N SER A 107 -1.27 -1.27 -14.95
CA SER A 107 -0.21 -1.99 -14.23
C SER A 107 -0.72 -3.19 -13.45
N LEU A 108 -2.03 -3.38 -13.35
CA LEU A 108 -2.61 -4.42 -12.50
C LEU A 108 -3.05 -5.64 -13.31
N ALA A 109 -3.03 -6.79 -12.64
CA ALA A 109 -3.55 -8.04 -13.21
C ALA A 109 -5.09 -8.00 -13.27
N ILE A 110 -5.73 -7.37 -12.28
CA ILE A 110 -7.19 -7.23 -12.22
C ILE A 110 -7.56 -5.97 -12.98
N LYS A 111 -8.22 -6.14 -14.11
CA LYS A 111 -8.70 -5.04 -14.94
C LYS A 111 -10.19 -4.80 -14.69
N LYS A 112 -10.66 -3.62 -15.08
CA LYS A 112 -12.08 -3.33 -15.05
C LYS A 112 -12.87 -4.22 -16.00
#